data_99bc74df23857bedb3b55ee9077a859e
#
_entry.id   99bc74df23857bedb3b55ee9077a859e
#
_cell.length_a   1.000
_cell.length_b   1.000
_cell.length_c   1.000
_cell.angle_alpha   90.00
_cell.angle_beta   90.00
_cell.angle_gamma   90.00
#
_symmetry.space_group_name_H-M   'P 1'
#
loop_
_entity.id
_entity.type
_entity.pdbx_description
1 polymer ?
#
loop_
_entity_poly.entity_id
_entity_poly.type
_entity_poly.pdbx_seq_one_letter_code
_entity_poly.pdbx_strand_id
1 'polypeptide(L)'
;MFQTFSGSSRRPRQVNLSGQNLNPFAASSWSPSASGTQKTVANAQQERELRRQERERLNASKQIQRTWRGHRSRRELADSRRALWDDIETNGGQSGSEVVLVEQAMLLVAFFSPRRRDDVGRLASLSSRIATLGYQDFLALKDMQPLLARLANVSLEALQM
;
A
#
# COMPACT_ATOMS: atom_id res chain seq x y z
N MET A 1 -17.86 35.26 13.92
CA MET A 1 -17.07 36.44 13.52
C MET A 1 -15.72 35.94 13.02
N PHE A 2 -15.50 36.01 11.72
CA PHE A 2 -14.21 35.60 11.12
C PHE A 2 -13.34 36.85 11.04
N GLN A 3 -12.17 36.85 11.69
CA GLN A 3 -11.20 37.91 11.58
C GLN A 3 -10.51 37.82 10.20
N THR A 4 -10.79 38.77 9.35
CA THR A 4 -10.07 38.96 8.08
C THR A 4 -8.67 39.46 8.37
N PHE A 5 -7.68 38.69 8.00
CA PHE A 5 -6.27 39.05 8.09
C PHE A 5 -5.97 40.15 7.06
N SER A 6 -5.96 41.41 7.49
CA SER A 6 -5.49 42.50 6.67
C SER A 6 -3.97 42.48 6.65
N GLY A 7 -3.39 41.77 5.67
CA GLY A 7 -1.96 41.82 5.44
C GLY A 7 -1.48 43.22 5.22
N SER A 8 -0.64 43.74 6.13
CA SER A 8 0.02 45.03 5.92
C SER A 8 0.83 44.98 4.63
N SER A 9 0.54 45.86 3.69
CA SER A 9 1.31 45.98 2.45
C SER A 9 2.78 46.25 2.83
N ARG A 10 3.63 45.27 2.60
CA ARG A 10 5.06 45.44 2.75
C ARG A 10 5.49 46.52 1.77
N ARG A 11 5.98 47.62 2.29
CA ARG A 11 6.59 48.67 1.46
C ARG A 11 7.65 48.01 0.57
N PRO A 12 7.66 48.28 -0.74
CA PRO A 12 8.69 47.72 -1.62
C PRO A 12 10.05 48.14 -1.08
N ARG A 13 10.91 47.19 -0.77
CA ARG A 13 12.29 47.51 -0.41
C ARG A 13 12.94 48.13 -1.64
N GLN A 14 13.31 49.38 -1.53
CA GLN A 14 14.14 50.02 -2.53
C GLN A 14 15.47 49.28 -2.56
N VAL A 15 15.67 48.49 -3.63
CA VAL A 15 16.96 47.81 -3.86
C VAL A 15 17.84 48.85 -4.56
N ASN A 16 18.86 49.32 -3.85
CA ASN A 16 19.85 50.23 -4.43
C ASN A 16 20.80 49.43 -5.33
N LEU A 17 20.58 49.51 -6.64
CA LEU A 17 21.39 48.81 -7.66
C LEU A 17 22.71 49.53 -7.99
N SER A 18 22.99 50.69 -7.38
CA SER A 18 24.18 51.48 -7.68
C SER A 18 25.48 51.01 -7.01
N GLY A 19 25.44 49.88 -6.27
CA GLY A 19 26.62 49.32 -5.62
C GLY A 19 27.24 50.15 -4.49
N GLN A 20 26.69 51.33 -4.19
CA GLN A 20 27.13 52.13 -3.05
C GLN A 20 26.42 51.67 -1.76
N ASN A 21 27.18 51.20 -0.81
CA ASN A 21 26.70 50.77 0.48
C ASN A 21 26.35 52.00 1.34
N LEU A 22 25.08 52.43 1.28
CA LEU A 22 24.57 53.56 2.08
C LEU A 22 24.21 53.18 3.51
N ASN A 23 24.71 52.07 4.00
CA ASN A 23 24.45 51.63 5.35
C ASN A 23 25.54 52.17 6.30
N PRO A 24 25.24 53.18 7.15
CA PRO A 24 26.21 53.81 8.03
C PRO A 24 26.74 52.85 9.12
N PHE A 25 26.12 51.69 9.26
CA PHE A 25 26.56 50.63 10.15
C PHE A 25 27.31 49.50 9.42
N ALA A 26 27.52 49.56 8.13
CA ALA A 26 28.41 48.69 7.42
C ALA A 26 29.84 49.10 7.74
N ALA A 27 30.35 48.64 8.88
CA ALA A 27 31.76 48.79 9.21
C ALA A 27 32.59 48.25 8.06
N SER A 28 33.41 49.11 7.48
CA SER A 28 34.26 48.83 6.31
C SER A 28 35.37 47.79 6.56
N SER A 29 35.30 47.08 7.70
CA SER A 29 36.29 46.06 8.11
C SER A 29 35.87 44.61 7.89
N TRP A 30 34.66 44.38 7.31
CA TRP A 30 34.20 43.01 7.03
C TRP A 30 34.28 42.70 5.53
N SER A 31 35.52 42.70 5.02
CA SER A 31 35.78 41.92 3.80
C SER A 31 35.91 40.47 4.23
N PRO A 32 34.91 39.60 4.02
CA PRO A 32 35.08 38.18 4.28
C PRO A 32 36.23 37.73 3.37
N SER A 33 37.32 37.28 3.95
CA SER A 33 38.43 36.70 3.16
C SER A 33 37.82 35.65 2.23
N ALA A 34 38.25 35.64 0.97
CA ALA A 34 37.67 34.72 -0.06
C ALA A 34 37.66 33.24 0.42
N SER A 35 38.58 32.87 1.31
CA SER A 35 38.60 31.56 1.96
C SER A 35 37.44 31.32 2.94
N GLY A 36 36.93 32.37 3.60
CA GLY A 36 35.77 32.25 4.50
C GLY A 36 34.46 31.99 3.75
N THR A 37 34.27 32.69 2.63
CA THR A 37 33.06 32.51 1.81
C THR A 37 32.98 31.15 1.12
N GLN A 38 34.12 30.61 0.68
CA GLN A 38 34.16 29.25 0.09
C GLN A 38 33.81 28.19 1.13
N LYS A 39 34.31 28.31 2.36
CA LYS A 39 33.96 27.39 3.48
C LYS A 39 32.49 27.45 3.84
N THR A 40 31.88 28.65 3.86
CA THR A 40 30.44 28.76 4.15
C THR A 40 29.56 28.19 3.05
N VAL A 41 29.94 28.35 1.79
CA VAL A 41 29.24 27.74 0.64
C VAL A 41 29.37 26.21 0.68
N ALA A 42 30.56 25.68 0.92
CA ALA A 42 30.79 24.24 1.04
C ALA A 42 29.98 23.62 2.20
N ASN A 43 29.97 24.26 3.35
CA ASN A 43 29.15 23.82 4.50
C ASN A 43 27.66 23.87 4.18
N ALA A 44 27.16 24.89 3.49
CA ALA A 44 25.77 24.99 3.07
C ALA A 44 25.38 23.90 2.05
N GLN A 45 26.31 23.55 1.15
CA GLN A 45 26.10 22.43 0.21
C GLN A 45 26.06 21.10 0.94
N GLN A 46 26.98 20.86 1.85
CA GLN A 46 27.00 19.64 2.65
C GLN A 46 25.74 19.50 3.51
N GLU A 47 25.27 20.57 4.11
CA GLU A 47 24.02 20.57 4.89
C GLU A 47 22.80 20.27 4.03
N ARG A 48 22.74 20.81 2.80
CA ARG A 48 21.67 20.49 1.84
C ARG A 48 21.67 19.02 1.45
N GLU A 49 22.84 18.44 1.24
CA GLU A 49 23.00 17.04 0.89
C GLU A 49 22.58 16.14 2.05
N LEU A 50 22.96 16.44 3.28
CA LEU A 50 22.53 15.71 4.47
C LEU A 50 20.99 15.74 4.62
N ARG A 51 20.39 16.92 4.48
CA ARG A 51 18.92 17.06 4.52
C ARG A 51 18.22 16.30 3.38
N ARG A 52 18.85 16.19 2.21
CA ARG A 52 18.36 15.39 1.09
C ARG A 52 18.41 13.92 1.44
N GLN A 53 19.54 13.41 1.93
CA GLN A 53 19.69 12.01 2.33
C GLN A 53 18.73 11.63 3.46
N GLU A 54 18.51 12.49 4.43
CA GLU A 54 17.52 12.26 5.48
C GLU A 54 16.11 12.13 4.92
N ARG A 55 15.71 13.03 4.00
CA ARG A 55 14.41 12.94 3.33
C ARG A 55 14.25 11.66 2.54
N GLU A 56 15.28 11.24 1.81
CA GLU A 56 15.29 9.99 1.05
C GLU A 56 15.14 8.77 1.98
N ARG A 57 15.87 8.74 3.09
CA ARG A 57 15.75 7.69 4.11
C ARG A 57 14.34 7.64 4.73
N LEU A 58 13.79 8.79 5.08
CA LEU A 58 12.43 8.88 5.61
C LEU A 58 11.38 8.40 4.59
N ASN A 59 11.52 8.78 3.34
CA ASN A 59 10.62 8.33 2.28
C ASN A 59 10.73 6.82 2.04
N ALA A 60 11.95 6.28 2.00
CA ALA A 60 12.19 4.85 1.88
C ALA A 60 11.58 4.07 3.06
N SER A 61 11.78 4.55 4.29
CA SER A 61 11.21 3.90 5.47
C SER A 61 9.68 3.91 5.48
N LYS A 62 9.04 5.03 5.07
CA LYS A 62 7.59 5.13 4.93
C LYS A 62 7.06 4.18 3.86
N GLN A 63 7.77 4.03 2.74
CA GLN A 63 7.40 3.11 1.68
C GLN A 63 7.48 1.65 2.13
N ILE A 64 8.57 1.27 2.82
CA ILE A 64 8.73 -0.06 3.40
C ILE A 64 7.60 -0.35 4.40
N GLN A 65 7.33 0.58 5.32
CA GLN A 65 6.25 0.43 6.30
C GLN A 65 4.88 0.28 5.64
N ARG A 66 4.61 1.06 4.59
CA ARG A 66 3.33 0.98 3.86
C ARG A 66 3.16 -0.38 3.19
N THR A 67 4.19 -0.87 2.49
CA THR A 67 4.15 -2.17 1.82
C THR A 67 4.03 -3.31 2.82
N TRP A 68 4.79 -3.24 3.92
CA TRP A 68 4.75 -4.25 4.98
C TRP A 68 3.37 -4.31 5.67
N ARG A 69 2.81 -3.16 6.05
CA ARG A 69 1.45 -3.10 6.63
C ARG A 69 0.41 -3.68 5.69
N GLY A 70 0.48 -3.31 4.39
CA GLY A 70 -0.43 -3.85 3.38
C GLY A 70 -0.29 -5.37 3.19
N HIS A 71 0.94 -5.88 3.23
CA HIS A 71 1.19 -7.33 3.16
C HIS A 71 0.65 -8.05 4.40
N ARG A 72 0.93 -7.53 5.59
CA ARG A 72 0.44 -8.08 6.85
C ARG A 72 -1.08 -8.13 6.89
N SER A 73 -1.75 -7.02 6.58
CA SER A 73 -3.21 -6.93 6.58
C SER A 73 -3.85 -7.93 5.59
N ARG A 74 -3.28 -8.07 4.37
CA ARG A 74 -3.77 -9.07 3.42
C ARG A 74 -3.59 -10.51 3.92
N ARG A 75 -2.48 -10.79 4.60
CA ARG A 75 -2.23 -12.10 5.19
C ARG A 75 -3.21 -12.40 6.33
N GLU A 76 -3.41 -11.46 7.24
CA GLU A 76 -4.37 -11.58 8.36
C GLU A 76 -5.80 -11.82 7.84
N LEU A 77 -6.20 -11.07 6.80
CA LEU A 77 -7.50 -11.25 6.16
C LEU A 77 -7.64 -12.62 5.48
N ALA A 78 -6.58 -13.10 4.81
CA ALA A 78 -6.59 -14.42 4.19
C ALA A 78 -6.68 -15.53 5.25
N ASP A 79 -5.96 -15.40 6.35
CA ASP A 79 -6.00 -16.37 7.46
C ASP A 79 -7.37 -16.36 8.17
N SER A 80 -8.01 -15.19 8.35
CA SER A 80 -9.38 -15.10 8.85
C SER A 80 -10.40 -15.78 7.92
N ARG A 81 -10.25 -15.62 6.61
CA ARG A 81 -11.13 -16.29 5.63
C ARG A 81 -10.93 -17.80 5.60
N ARG A 82 -9.72 -18.31 5.84
CA ARG A 82 -9.45 -19.74 6.00
C ARG A 82 -10.16 -20.29 7.22
N ALA A 83 -10.08 -19.58 8.34
CA ALA A 83 -10.78 -19.99 9.57
C ALA A 83 -12.29 -20.05 9.36
N LEU A 84 -12.88 -19.06 8.66
CA LEU A 84 -14.30 -19.09 8.30
C LEU A 84 -14.64 -20.28 7.39
N TRP A 85 -13.80 -20.59 6.41
CA TRP A 85 -13.99 -21.73 5.52
C TRP A 85 -13.97 -23.06 6.30
N ASP A 86 -13.00 -23.20 7.21
CA ASP A 86 -12.86 -24.39 8.07
C ASP A 86 -14.05 -24.53 9.04
N ASP A 87 -14.58 -23.42 9.56
CA ASP A 87 -15.77 -23.39 10.41
C ASP A 87 -17.04 -23.82 9.64
N ILE A 88 -17.20 -23.33 8.41
CA ILE A 88 -18.30 -23.76 7.52
C ILE A 88 -18.18 -25.24 7.19
N GLU A 89 -16.98 -25.75 6.95
CA GLU A 89 -16.76 -27.16 6.66
C GLU A 89 -17.12 -28.08 7.85
N THR A 90 -16.74 -27.65 9.06
CA THR A 90 -16.99 -28.43 10.29
C THR A 90 -18.46 -28.35 10.74
N ASN A 91 -19.09 -27.18 10.66
CA ASN A 91 -20.45 -26.95 11.16
C ASN A 91 -21.53 -27.09 10.07
N GLY A 92 -21.20 -26.79 8.83
CA GLY A 92 -22.12 -26.79 7.68
C GLY A 92 -22.04 -28.04 6.80
N GLY A 93 -21.06 -28.91 7.00
CA GLY A 93 -20.74 -30.02 6.12
C GLY A 93 -21.82 -31.08 5.95
N GLN A 94 -22.85 -31.09 6.77
CA GLN A 94 -24.00 -32.00 6.66
C GLN A 94 -25.17 -31.42 5.88
N SER A 95 -25.24 -30.11 5.69
CA SER A 95 -26.23 -29.47 4.81
C SER A 95 -25.62 -29.28 3.44
N GLY A 96 -25.90 -30.20 2.52
CA GLY A 96 -25.55 -30.07 1.09
C GLY A 96 -26.28 -28.89 0.39
N SER A 97 -26.43 -27.78 1.09
CA SER A 97 -27.07 -26.58 0.57
C SER A 97 -26.16 -25.91 -0.47
N GLU A 98 -26.70 -25.69 -1.67
CA GLU A 98 -26.04 -24.99 -2.76
C GLU A 98 -25.45 -23.64 -2.30
N VAL A 99 -26.15 -22.94 -1.38
CA VAL A 99 -25.72 -21.65 -0.82
C VAL A 99 -24.39 -21.79 -0.09
N VAL A 100 -24.21 -22.84 0.70
CA VAL A 100 -22.97 -23.11 1.46
C VAL A 100 -21.79 -23.36 0.51
N LEU A 101 -22.02 -24.08 -0.59
CA LEU A 101 -20.98 -24.32 -1.59
C LEU A 101 -20.56 -23.06 -2.33
N VAL A 102 -21.52 -22.18 -2.64
CA VAL A 102 -21.22 -20.88 -3.23
C VAL A 102 -20.39 -20.04 -2.29
N GLU A 103 -20.75 -19.98 -1.02
CA GLU A 103 -20.01 -19.24 0.00
C GLU A 103 -18.58 -19.79 0.17
N GLN A 104 -18.43 -21.10 0.26
CA GLN A 104 -17.13 -21.75 0.31
C GLN A 104 -16.30 -21.45 -0.95
N ALA A 105 -16.88 -21.49 -2.14
CA ALA A 105 -16.21 -21.18 -3.39
C ALA A 105 -15.73 -19.70 -3.41
N MET A 106 -16.58 -18.77 -2.95
CA MET A 106 -16.22 -17.35 -2.84
C MET A 106 -15.05 -17.13 -1.85
N LEU A 107 -15.11 -17.76 -0.69
CA LEU A 107 -14.05 -17.68 0.29
C LEU A 107 -12.73 -18.25 -0.27
N LEU A 108 -12.78 -19.43 -0.88
CA LEU A 108 -11.59 -20.09 -1.42
C LEU A 108 -10.89 -19.20 -2.46
N VAL A 109 -11.63 -18.67 -3.43
CA VAL A 109 -11.09 -17.77 -4.46
C VAL A 109 -10.45 -16.52 -3.87
N ALA A 110 -10.92 -16.07 -2.70
CA ALA A 110 -10.44 -14.85 -2.06
C ALA A 110 -9.14 -15.04 -1.24
N PHE A 111 -8.82 -16.26 -0.80
CA PHE A 111 -7.61 -16.52 0.01
C PHE A 111 -6.65 -17.54 -0.59
N PHE A 112 -7.04 -18.25 -1.65
CA PHE A 112 -6.27 -19.34 -2.22
C PHE A 112 -4.82 -18.96 -2.50
N SER A 113 -3.93 -19.86 -2.11
CA SER A 113 -2.51 -19.77 -2.44
C SER A 113 -1.98 -21.15 -2.85
N PRO A 114 -1.52 -21.31 -4.11
CA PRO A 114 -1.04 -22.60 -4.61
C PRO A 114 0.16 -23.13 -3.81
N ARG A 115 0.90 -22.24 -3.15
CA ARG A 115 2.05 -22.63 -2.31
C ARG A 115 1.66 -23.27 -0.98
N ARG A 116 0.40 -23.22 -0.58
CA ARG A 116 -0.09 -23.85 0.66
C ARG A 116 -0.81 -25.14 0.33
N ARG A 117 -0.29 -26.26 0.81
CA ARG A 117 -0.90 -27.60 0.62
C ARG A 117 -2.32 -27.68 1.15
N ASP A 118 -2.59 -27.01 2.26
CA ASP A 118 -3.92 -27.01 2.88
C ASP A 118 -4.95 -26.33 1.96
N ASP A 119 -4.57 -25.24 1.28
CA ASP A 119 -5.47 -24.55 0.33
C ASP A 119 -5.76 -25.44 -0.90
N VAL A 120 -4.78 -26.21 -1.35
CA VAL A 120 -4.97 -27.22 -2.43
C VAL A 120 -5.89 -28.33 -1.96
N GLY A 121 -5.76 -28.79 -0.72
CA GLY A 121 -6.66 -29.77 -0.11
C GLY A 121 -8.12 -29.27 -0.05
N ARG A 122 -8.31 -27.99 0.35
CA ARG A 122 -9.63 -27.34 0.36
C ARG A 122 -10.24 -27.26 -1.04
N LEU A 123 -9.42 -26.92 -2.04
CA LEU A 123 -9.86 -26.90 -3.44
C LEU A 123 -10.31 -28.29 -3.92
N ALA A 124 -9.57 -29.34 -3.59
CA ALA A 124 -9.92 -30.71 -3.95
C ALA A 124 -11.23 -31.14 -3.27
N SER A 125 -11.42 -30.83 -1.98
CA SER A 125 -12.65 -31.08 -1.23
C SER A 125 -13.84 -30.38 -1.88
N LEU A 126 -13.72 -29.08 -2.19
CA LEU A 126 -14.77 -28.31 -2.84
C LEU A 126 -15.11 -28.88 -4.22
N SER A 127 -14.10 -29.20 -5.04
CA SER A 127 -14.31 -29.76 -6.39
C SER A 127 -15.02 -31.10 -6.35
N SER A 128 -14.69 -31.97 -5.39
CA SER A 128 -15.37 -33.25 -5.18
C SER A 128 -16.86 -33.04 -4.83
N ARG A 129 -17.17 -32.09 -3.97
CA ARG A 129 -18.54 -31.77 -3.56
C ARG A 129 -19.36 -31.16 -4.71
N ILE A 130 -18.78 -30.30 -5.52
CA ILE A 130 -19.42 -29.76 -6.71
C ILE A 130 -19.71 -30.87 -7.72
N ALA A 131 -18.77 -31.81 -7.87
CA ALA A 131 -18.96 -32.97 -8.78
C ALA A 131 -20.10 -33.89 -8.32
N THR A 132 -20.29 -34.05 -7.01
CA THR A 132 -21.38 -34.90 -6.46
C THR A 132 -22.76 -34.28 -6.59
N LEU A 133 -22.87 -32.93 -6.56
CA LEU A 133 -24.14 -32.21 -6.73
C LEU A 133 -24.57 -32.07 -8.21
N GLY A 134 -23.66 -32.24 -9.12
CA GLY A 134 -23.88 -32.02 -10.56
C GLY A 134 -23.47 -30.62 -11.00
N TYR A 135 -22.61 -30.55 -12.02
CA TYR A 135 -22.10 -29.28 -12.53
C TYR A 135 -23.20 -28.38 -13.12
N GLN A 136 -24.27 -28.98 -13.64
CA GLN A 136 -25.34 -28.23 -14.29
C GLN A 136 -26.16 -27.40 -13.29
N ASP A 137 -26.43 -27.98 -12.12
CA ASP A 137 -27.16 -27.28 -11.06
C ASP A 137 -26.35 -26.15 -10.48
N PHE A 138 -25.05 -26.37 -10.31
CA PHE A 138 -24.10 -25.34 -9.84
C PHE A 138 -23.93 -24.20 -10.88
N LEU A 139 -23.94 -24.52 -12.18
CA LEU A 139 -23.85 -23.53 -13.26
C LEU A 139 -25.14 -22.72 -13.43
N ALA A 140 -26.30 -23.29 -13.05
CA ALA A 140 -27.59 -22.62 -13.14
C ALA A 140 -27.80 -21.53 -12.07
N LEU A 141 -26.94 -21.50 -11.03
CA LEU A 141 -26.99 -20.47 -9.99
C LEU A 141 -26.64 -19.10 -10.59
N LYS A 142 -27.57 -18.16 -10.43
CA LYS A 142 -27.41 -16.77 -10.85
C LYS A 142 -26.12 -16.19 -10.21
N ASP A 143 -25.37 -15.45 -10.97
CA ASP A 143 -24.13 -14.78 -10.55
C ASP A 143 -22.87 -15.66 -10.37
N MET A 144 -22.93 -16.94 -10.73
CA MET A 144 -21.76 -17.84 -10.59
C MET A 144 -20.73 -17.72 -11.72
N GLN A 145 -21.07 -17.17 -12.88
CA GLN A 145 -20.14 -17.09 -14.02
C GLN A 145 -18.80 -16.41 -13.69
N PRO A 146 -18.74 -15.25 -13.03
CA PRO A 146 -17.47 -14.62 -12.70
C PRO A 146 -16.69 -15.41 -11.62
N LEU A 147 -17.41 -16.11 -10.74
CA LEU A 147 -16.79 -16.97 -9.72
C LEU A 147 -16.18 -18.22 -10.35
N LEU A 148 -16.86 -18.83 -11.30
CA LEU A 148 -16.38 -20.00 -12.04
C LEU A 148 -15.10 -19.73 -12.82
N ALA A 149 -15.02 -18.58 -13.50
CA ALA A 149 -13.81 -18.19 -14.20
C ALA A 149 -12.61 -18.06 -13.23
N ARG A 150 -12.85 -17.50 -12.04
CA ARG A 150 -11.82 -17.39 -11.00
C ARG A 150 -11.47 -18.75 -10.41
N LEU A 151 -12.45 -19.60 -10.17
CA LEU A 151 -12.23 -20.95 -9.66
C LEU A 151 -11.42 -21.80 -10.66
N ALA A 152 -11.72 -21.70 -11.97
CA ALA A 152 -10.95 -22.34 -13.01
C ALA A 152 -9.49 -21.87 -13.04
N ASN A 153 -9.26 -20.56 -12.91
CA ASN A 153 -7.90 -20.03 -12.83
C ASN A 153 -7.14 -20.57 -11.61
N VAL A 154 -7.78 -20.58 -10.44
CA VAL A 154 -7.24 -21.16 -9.21
C VAL A 154 -6.90 -22.63 -9.39
N SER A 155 -7.77 -23.41 -10.06
CA SER A 155 -7.54 -24.82 -10.34
C SER A 155 -6.36 -25.03 -11.30
N LEU A 156 -6.24 -24.19 -12.32
CA LEU A 156 -5.10 -24.22 -13.24
C LEU A 156 -3.79 -23.88 -12.54
N GLU A 157 -3.79 -22.87 -11.66
CA GLU A 157 -2.61 -22.53 -10.85
C GLU A 157 -2.19 -23.69 -9.94
N ALA A 158 -3.14 -24.43 -9.36
CA ALA A 158 -2.86 -25.59 -8.52
C ALA A 158 -2.25 -26.76 -9.31
N LEU A 159 -2.61 -26.92 -10.59
CA LEU A 159 -2.08 -27.99 -11.45
C LEU A 159 -0.69 -27.70 -12.02
N GLN A 160 -0.26 -26.44 -12.00
CA GLN A 160 1.06 -26.02 -12.53
C GLN A 160 2.20 -26.18 -11.51
N MET A 161 1.91 -26.62 -10.29
CA MET A 161 2.88 -26.83 -9.20
C MET A 161 3.25 -28.30 -9.04
#